data_a1cf570906e94e1f4dc2bce3e7661087
#
_entry.id   a1cf570906e94e1f4dc2bce3e7661087
#
_cell.length_a   1.000
_cell.length_b   1.000
_cell.length_c   1.000
_cell.angle_alpha   90.00
_cell.angle_beta   90.00
_cell.angle_gamma   90.00
#
_symmetry.space_group_name_H-M   'P 1'
#
loop_
_entity.id
_entity.type
_entity.pdbx_description
1 polymer ?
#
loop_
_entity_poly.entity_id
_entity_poly.type
_entity_poly.pdbx_seq_one_letter_code
_entity_poly.pdbx_strand_id
1 'polypeptide(L)'
;DDNGAQRRDLQSVPQPVKDLGYSFSVPTLAMSNVVTNGEHEWVAMFGNGPNSTAGFAKLFLLFVSRGVDGTWCHPDMRHNSVMNGPMPAGAARGYPCSTPNKDGTPNPEGAPIQDFVKIDTEHGAQYGYPNGLGTPRGIDVDHNGTLDYAYAGDTFGNVYRFDLRSSNFSDWRATKIFEAVHVDANSIVTRQQVTTQPLV
;
A
#
# COMPACT_ATOMS: atom_id res chain seq x y z
N ASP A 1 -18.80 -32.07 -6.28
CA ASP A 1 -18.47 -31.71 -7.67
C ASP A 1 -17.72 -30.38 -7.63
N ASP A 2 -16.40 -30.51 -7.56
CA ASP A 2 -15.46 -29.41 -7.52
C ASP A 2 -15.38 -28.84 -8.94
N ASN A 3 -16.25 -27.88 -9.22
CA ASN A 3 -16.27 -27.15 -10.48
C ASN A 3 -15.00 -26.34 -10.57
N GLY A 4 -13.97 -26.89 -11.20
CA GLY A 4 -12.72 -26.34 -11.64
C GLY A 4 -12.58 -24.81 -11.69
N ALA A 5 -12.72 -24.16 -10.53
CA ALA A 5 -12.26 -22.81 -10.35
C ALA A 5 -10.75 -22.83 -10.57
N GLN A 6 -10.34 -22.58 -11.80
CA GLN A 6 -8.95 -22.39 -12.17
C GLN A 6 -8.34 -21.45 -11.13
N ARG A 7 -7.43 -21.98 -10.31
CA ARG A 7 -6.51 -21.14 -9.53
C ARG A 7 -5.85 -20.25 -10.55
N ARG A 8 -6.27 -18.98 -10.61
CA ARG A 8 -5.59 -17.99 -11.43
C ARG A 8 -4.14 -18.02 -10.99
N ASP A 9 -3.27 -18.27 -11.96
CA ASP A 9 -1.84 -18.23 -11.72
C ASP A 9 -1.48 -16.84 -11.17
N LEU A 10 -1.17 -16.77 -9.88
CA LEU A 10 -0.86 -15.53 -9.18
C LEU A 10 0.41 -14.86 -9.72
N GLN A 11 1.18 -15.55 -10.57
CA GLN A 11 2.35 -14.98 -11.24
C GLN A 11 1.97 -13.99 -12.35
N SER A 12 0.76 -14.07 -12.89
CA SER A 12 0.26 -13.17 -13.94
C SER A 12 -0.49 -11.95 -13.40
N VAL A 13 -0.67 -11.83 -12.09
CA VAL A 13 -1.41 -10.73 -11.47
C VAL A 13 -0.53 -9.47 -11.38
N PRO A 14 -1.05 -8.28 -11.72
CA PRO A 14 -0.31 -7.01 -11.61
C PRO A 14 0.29 -6.76 -10.23
N GLN A 15 1.47 -6.13 -10.17
CA GLN A 15 2.27 -5.95 -8.96
C GLN A 15 1.54 -5.41 -7.71
N PRO A 16 0.58 -4.48 -7.79
CA PRO A 16 -0.12 -4.03 -6.59
C PRO A 16 -0.83 -5.15 -5.85
N VAL A 17 -1.33 -6.15 -6.57
CA VAL A 17 -2.03 -7.29 -5.99
C VAL A 17 -1.05 -8.27 -5.32
N LYS A 18 0.20 -8.33 -5.77
CA LYS A 18 1.25 -9.13 -5.10
C LYS A 18 1.64 -8.55 -3.74
N ASP A 19 1.51 -7.24 -3.59
CA ASP A 19 1.79 -6.54 -2.33
C ASP A 19 0.65 -6.66 -1.31
N LEU A 20 -0.57 -6.95 -1.76
CA LEU A 20 -1.71 -7.18 -0.88
C LEU A 20 -1.72 -8.63 -0.37
N GLY A 21 -1.92 -8.77 0.94
CA GLY A 21 -2.19 -10.03 1.60
C GLY A 21 -3.66 -10.15 2.01
N TYR A 22 -3.92 -10.86 3.10
CA TYR A 22 -5.24 -10.86 3.72
C TYR A 22 -5.44 -9.55 4.48
N SER A 23 -6.02 -8.56 3.81
CA SER A 23 -6.21 -7.24 4.41
C SER A 23 -7.37 -7.29 5.40
N PHE A 24 -7.04 -7.44 6.68
CA PHE A 24 -7.95 -7.24 7.81
C PHE A 24 -7.87 -5.79 8.33
N SER A 25 -7.06 -4.96 7.70
CA SER A 25 -6.90 -3.57 8.09
C SER A 25 -8.20 -2.80 7.86
N VAL A 26 -8.63 -2.07 8.87
CA VAL A 26 -9.74 -1.12 8.72
C VAL A 26 -9.20 0.11 8.00
N PRO A 27 -9.73 0.47 6.81
CA PRO A 27 -9.31 1.68 6.13
C PRO A 27 -9.68 2.92 6.93
N THR A 28 -8.74 3.85 7.04
CA THR A 28 -8.95 5.15 7.66
C THR A 28 -8.90 6.24 6.59
N LEU A 29 -9.90 7.12 6.57
CA LEU A 29 -9.90 8.32 5.73
C LEU A 29 -9.26 9.47 6.48
N ALA A 30 -8.31 10.15 5.84
CA ALA A 30 -7.65 11.32 6.39
C ALA A 30 -7.27 12.29 5.27
N MET A 31 -7.11 13.56 5.60
CA MET A 31 -6.60 14.57 4.70
C MET A 31 -5.06 14.50 4.71
N SER A 32 -4.44 14.42 3.54
CA SER A 32 -2.99 14.35 3.40
C SER A 32 -2.37 15.75 3.24
N ASN A 33 -1.04 15.83 3.38
CA ASN A 33 -0.29 17.06 3.08
C ASN A 33 -0.09 17.30 1.58
N VAL A 34 -0.50 16.35 0.72
CA VAL A 34 -0.44 16.53 -0.74
C VAL A 34 -1.49 17.52 -1.18
N VAL A 35 -1.06 18.52 -1.97
CA VAL A 35 -1.94 19.58 -2.46
C VAL A 35 -2.06 19.45 -3.99
N THR A 36 -3.30 19.41 -4.49
CA THR A 36 -3.61 19.43 -5.91
C THR A 36 -4.64 20.53 -6.18
N ASN A 37 -4.35 21.41 -7.13
CA ASN A 37 -5.21 22.57 -7.47
C ASN A 37 -5.51 23.47 -6.26
N GLY A 38 -4.59 23.57 -5.30
CA GLY A 38 -4.75 24.40 -4.10
C GLY A 38 -5.51 23.76 -2.93
N GLU A 39 -5.92 22.50 -3.06
CA GLU A 39 -6.65 21.76 -2.03
C GLU A 39 -5.86 20.53 -1.59
N HIS A 40 -5.95 20.20 -0.29
CA HIS A 40 -5.40 18.96 0.26
C HIS A 40 -6.17 17.74 -0.25
N GLU A 41 -5.44 16.69 -0.62
CA GLU A 41 -6.07 15.46 -1.08
C GLU A 41 -6.42 14.52 0.09
N TRP A 42 -7.62 13.94 0.01
CA TRP A 42 -8.02 12.88 0.92
C TRP A 42 -7.40 11.54 0.52
N VAL A 43 -6.94 10.80 1.51
CA VAL A 43 -6.40 9.45 1.34
C VAL A 43 -7.16 8.42 2.16
N ALA A 44 -7.34 7.25 1.58
CA ALA A 44 -7.73 6.05 2.31
C ALA A 44 -6.44 5.27 2.65
N MET A 45 -6.19 5.09 3.95
CA MET A 45 -4.98 4.49 4.48
C MET A 45 -5.27 3.12 5.08
N PHE A 46 -4.47 2.09 4.74
CA PHE A 46 -4.59 0.75 5.31
C PHE A 46 -3.29 -0.05 5.19
N GLY A 47 -3.10 -1.05 6.05
CA GLY A 47 -1.99 -2.00 5.96
C GLY A 47 -2.29 -3.13 4.96
N ASN A 48 -1.26 -3.68 4.34
CA ASN A 48 -1.41 -4.72 3.33
C ASN A 48 -1.82 -6.10 3.89
N GLY A 49 -1.75 -6.30 5.21
CA GLY A 49 -2.09 -7.58 5.84
C GLY A 49 -1.08 -8.70 5.58
N PRO A 50 -1.21 -9.81 6.31
CA PRO A 50 -0.33 -10.96 6.18
C PRO A 50 -0.51 -11.71 4.86
N ASN A 51 0.47 -12.56 4.51
CA ASN A 51 0.45 -13.45 3.36
C ASN A 51 0.42 -12.76 1.99
N SER A 52 0.98 -11.54 1.87
CA SER A 52 1.22 -10.98 0.55
C SER A 52 2.25 -11.82 -0.21
N THR A 53 2.08 -11.96 -1.53
CA THR A 53 3.02 -12.74 -2.36
C THR A 53 4.41 -12.09 -2.39
N ALA A 54 4.48 -10.75 -2.27
CA ALA A 54 5.74 -10.01 -2.17
C ALA A 54 6.44 -10.22 -0.81
N GLY A 55 5.68 -10.59 0.23
CA GLY A 55 6.21 -10.95 1.54
C GLY A 55 6.62 -9.79 2.45
N PHE A 56 6.42 -8.54 2.04
CA PHE A 56 6.81 -7.34 2.79
C PHE A 56 5.60 -6.68 3.47
N ALA A 57 5.83 -6.10 4.65
CA ALA A 57 4.84 -5.24 5.29
C ALA A 57 4.82 -3.86 4.61
N LYS A 58 3.63 -3.42 4.17
CA LYS A 58 3.46 -2.16 3.42
C LYS A 58 2.24 -1.39 3.88
N LEU A 59 2.41 -0.06 3.94
CA LEU A 59 1.32 0.88 4.11
C LEU A 59 0.82 1.35 2.74
N PHE A 60 -0.48 1.27 2.51
CA PHE A 60 -1.14 1.80 1.33
C PHE A 60 -1.87 3.10 1.66
N LEU A 61 -1.72 4.10 0.79
CA LEU A 61 -2.44 5.36 0.83
C LEU A 61 -3.02 5.62 -0.56
N LEU A 62 -4.34 5.51 -0.70
CA LEU A 62 -5.07 5.71 -1.94
C LEU A 62 -5.62 7.13 -1.98
N PHE A 63 -5.27 7.94 -2.97
CA PHE A 63 -5.83 9.27 -3.17
C PHE A 63 -7.25 9.18 -3.70
N VAL A 64 -8.23 9.46 -2.83
CA VAL A 64 -9.66 9.20 -3.09
C VAL A 64 -10.15 9.91 -4.36
N SER A 65 -9.71 11.13 -4.60
CA SER A 65 -10.07 11.93 -5.78
C SER A 65 -9.55 11.33 -7.10
N ARG A 66 -8.46 10.55 -7.04
CA ARG A 66 -7.80 10.01 -8.25
C ARG A 66 -8.41 8.69 -8.72
N GLY A 67 -9.07 7.95 -7.84
CA GLY A 67 -9.70 6.66 -8.14
C GLY A 67 -11.19 6.72 -8.49
N VAL A 68 -11.75 7.91 -8.76
CA VAL A 68 -13.19 8.11 -8.98
C VAL A 68 -13.74 7.37 -10.20
N ASP A 69 -12.91 7.03 -11.18
CA ASP A 69 -13.28 6.23 -12.36
C ASP A 69 -13.26 4.71 -12.09
N GLY A 70 -12.96 4.30 -10.85
CA GLY A 70 -12.82 2.89 -10.46
C GLY A 70 -11.49 2.27 -10.86
N THR A 71 -10.56 3.04 -11.43
CA THR A 71 -9.23 2.58 -11.86
C THR A 71 -8.14 3.17 -10.96
N TRP A 72 -7.27 2.31 -10.46
CA TRP A 72 -6.18 2.67 -9.56
C TRP A 72 -4.83 2.41 -10.22
N CYS A 73 -4.08 3.45 -10.50
CA CYS A 73 -2.80 3.40 -11.19
C CYS A 73 -1.61 3.59 -10.24
N HIS A 74 -0.53 2.86 -10.54
CA HIS A 74 0.74 3.00 -9.84
C HIS A 74 1.90 2.86 -10.85
N PRO A 75 3.03 3.56 -10.66
CA PRO A 75 4.18 3.47 -11.57
C PRO A 75 4.67 2.05 -11.84
N ASP A 76 4.63 1.16 -10.83
CA ASP A 76 5.01 -0.25 -10.98
C ASP A 76 4.10 -1.02 -11.96
N MET A 77 2.87 -0.55 -12.18
CA MET A 77 1.92 -1.18 -13.11
C MET A 77 2.28 -0.93 -14.58
N ARG A 78 3.14 0.05 -14.87
CA ARG A 78 3.59 0.34 -16.24
C ARG A 78 4.50 -0.74 -16.80
N HIS A 79 5.33 -1.32 -15.96
CA HIS A 79 6.28 -2.36 -16.37
C HIS A 79 5.61 -3.73 -16.52
N ASN A 80 4.42 -3.89 -16.02
CA ASN A 80 3.59 -5.06 -16.26
C ASN A 80 2.70 -4.89 -17.50
N SER A 81 3.25 -4.37 -18.60
CA SER A 81 2.70 -4.52 -19.95
C SER A 81 2.55 -5.98 -20.39
N VAL A 82 2.74 -6.90 -19.49
CA VAL A 82 2.49 -8.34 -19.66
C VAL A 82 1.08 -8.69 -19.21
N MET A 83 0.12 -7.96 -19.70
CA MET A 83 -1.16 -8.59 -20.03
C MET A 83 -1.01 -9.17 -21.44
N ASN A 84 -0.17 -10.19 -21.56
CA ASN A 84 -0.05 -11.02 -22.76
C ASN A 84 -1.23 -11.99 -22.90
N GLY A 85 -2.39 -11.68 -22.32
CA GLY A 85 -3.64 -12.34 -22.63
C GLY A 85 -4.35 -11.58 -23.77
N PRO A 86 -5.16 -12.26 -24.60
CA PRO A 86 -6.00 -11.58 -25.56
C PRO A 86 -6.89 -10.59 -24.80
N MET A 87 -6.76 -9.30 -25.14
CA MET A 87 -7.64 -8.25 -24.59
C MET A 87 -9.10 -8.62 -24.89
N PRO A 88 -10.01 -8.39 -23.95
CA PRO A 88 -11.44 -8.51 -24.26
C PRO A 88 -11.76 -7.68 -25.50
N ALA A 89 -12.54 -8.24 -26.42
CA ALA A 89 -12.96 -7.54 -27.62
C ALA A 89 -13.67 -6.24 -27.23
N GLY A 90 -13.13 -5.09 -27.69
CA GLY A 90 -13.68 -3.76 -27.39
C GLY A 90 -12.92 -2.97 -26.31
N ALA A 91 -11.94 -3.55 -25.64
CA ALA A 91 -11.08 -2.78 -24.74
C ALA A 91 -10.14 -1.88 -25.56
N ALA A 92 -10.13 -0.58 -25.28
CA ALA A 92 -9.24 0.36 -25.92
C ALA A 92 -7.79 -0.05 -25.64
N ARG A 93 -6.93 0.00 -26.65
CA ARG A 93 -5.49 -0.21 -26.52
C ARG A 93 -4.90 0.91 -25.67
N GLY A 94 -4.73 0.65 -24.42
CA GLY A 94 -4.15 1.56 -23.47
C GLY A 94 -4.64 1.15 -22.10
N TYR A 95 -3.78 0.55 -21.34
CA TYR A 95 -4.04 0.45 -19.92
C TYR A 95 -4.34 1.88 -19.43
N PRO A 96 -5.40 2.12 -18.66
CA PRO A 96 -5.73 3.48 -18.23
C PRO A 96 -4.61 4.17 -17.45
N CYS A 97 -3.55 3.42 -17.09
CA CYS A 97 -2.38 3.94 -16.38
C CYS A 97 -1.22 4.37 -17.29
N SER A 98 -1.32 4.18 -18.60
CA SER A 98 -0.29 4.57 -19.57
C SER A 98 -0.85 5.62 -20.53
N THR A 99 -0.70 6.88 -20.22
CA THR A 99 -0.99 8.03 -21.08
C THR A 99 -2.09 7.87 -22.16
N PRO A 100 -3.06 8.71 -22.28
CA PRO A 100 -3.23 10.04 -21.69
C PRO A 100 -3.72 9.99 -20.24
N ASN A 101 -3.87 11.17 -19.59
CA ASN A 101 -4.58 11.27 -18.32
C ASN A 101 -5.96 10.61 -18.39
N LYS A 102 -6.53 10.25 -17.25
CA LYS A 102 -7.88 9.63 -17.17
C LYS A 102 -8.98 10.41 -17.88
N ASP A 103 -8.82 11.72 -18.01
CA ASP A 103 -9.73 12.63 -18.71
C ASP A 103 -9.48 12.71 -20.23
N GLY A 104 -8.55 11.91 -20.77
CA GLY A 104 -8.19 11.90 -22.18
C GLY A 104 -7.20 12.99 -22.60
N THR A 105 -6.75 13.85 -21.69
CA THR A 105 -5.74 14.86 -22.02
C THR A 105 -4.36 14.23 -22.15
N PRO A 106 -3.48 14.76 -23.04
CA PRO A 106 -2.12 14.26 -23.14
C PRO A 106 -1.40 14.43 -21.81
N ASN A 107 -0.86 13.33 -21.26
CA ASN A 107 0.03 13.44 -20.11
C ASN A 107 1.37 13.99 -20.60
N PRO A 108 1.79 15.20 -20.17
CA PRO A 108 3.05 15.76 -20.60
C PRO A 108 4.19 14.80 -20.22
N GLU A 109 4.97 14.40 -21.23
CA GLU A 109 6.20 13.62 -21.11
C GLU A 109 6.08 12.23 -20.46
N GLY A 110 4.91 11.59 -20.51
CA GLY A 110 4.78 10.21 -20.03
C GLY A 110 5.00 10.04 -18.52
N ALA A 111 4.76 11.08 -17.72
CA ALA A 111 4.84 11.00 -16.28
C ALA A 111 3.93 9.88 -15.74
N PRO A 112 4.37 9.09 -14.77
CA PRO A 112 3.56 8.02 -14.20
C PRO A 112 2.30 8.57 -13.55
N ILE A 113 1.13 8.07 -13.97
CA ILE A 113 -0.09 8.27 -13.19
C ILE A 113 0.08 7.49 -11.89
N GLN A 114 -0.11 8.17 -10.78
CA GLN A 114 0.00 7.58 -9.46
C GLN A 114 -1.21 7.95 -8.62
N ASP A 115 -2.13 6.99 -8.48
CA ASP A 115 -3.37 7.16 -7.73
C ASP A 115 -3.23 6.70 -6.29
N PHE A 116 -2.17 5.97 -5.98
CA PHE A 116 -1.86 5.52 -4.62
C PHE A 116 -0.35 5.40 -4.39
N VAL A 117 0.01 5.43 -3.12
CA VAL A 117 1.38 5.24 -2.63
C VAL A 117 1.46 3.94 -1.84
N LYS A 118 2.56 3.22 -2.01
CA LYS A 118 2.94 2.08 -1.17
C LYS A 118 4.22 2.44 -0.43
N ILE A 119 4.17 2.49 0.88
CA ILE A 119 5.37 2.70 1.70
C ILE A 119 5.82 1.34 2.21
N ASP A 120 6.97 0.87 1.72
CA ASP A 120 7.59 -0.37 2.15
C ASP A 120 8.30 -0.16 3.49
N THR A 121 8.16 -1.10 4.41
CA THR A 121 8.89 -1.09 5.67
C THR A 121 10.29 -1.70 5.55
N GLU A 122 10.62 -2.28 4.38
CA GLU A 122 11.85 -3.01 4.09
C GLU A 122 12.02 -4.29 4.94
N HIS A 123 10.98 -4.69 5.68
CA HIS A 123 10.97 -5.91 6.48
C HIS A 123 10.05 -6.94 5.82
N GLY A 124 10.68 -7.91 5.17
CA GLY A 124 10.00 -8.94 4.38
C GLY A 124 10.04 -10.34 4.99
N ALA A 125 10.03 -11.35 4.14
CA ALA A 125 9.94 -12.77 4.48
C ALA A 125 11.22 -13.37 5.11
N GLN A 126 11.97 -12.62 5.88
CA GLN A 126 13.26 -13.01 6.46
C GLN A 126 13.18 -14.15 7.49
N TYR A 127 11.96 -14.50 7.94
CA TYR A 127 11.71 -15.56 8.92
C TYR A 127 11.02 -16.80 8.33
N GLY A 128 11.05 -16.95 7.00
CA GLY A 128 10.48 -18.12 6.31
C GLY A 128 8.98 -18.03 6.03
N TYR A 129 8.31 -16.94 6.41
CA TYR A 129 6.91 -16.66 6.08
C TYR A 129 6.72 -15.17 5.74
N PRO A 130 5.67 -14.84 4.95
CA PRO A 130 5.40 -13.47 4.56
C PRO A 130 5.06 -12.56 5.74
N ASN A 131 5.62 -11.36 5.75
CA ASN A 131 5.24 -10.30 6.68
C ASN A 131 3.96 -9.60 6.20
N GLY A 132 3.33 -8.81 7.06
CA GLY A 132 2.18 -8.01 6.73
C GLY A 132 1.91 -6.93 7.76
N LEU A 133 1.52 -5.75 7.29
CA LEU A 133 1.20 -4.61 8.14
C LEU A 133 -0.27 -4.69 8.60
N GLY A 134 -0.48 -4.46 9.89
CA GLY A 134 -1.80 -4.38 10.51
C GLY A 134 -2.50 -3.05 10.24
N THR A 135 -3.57 -2.76 11.03
CA THR A 135 -4.33 -1.52 10.91
C THR A 135 -3.52 -0.31 11.38
N PRO A 136 -3.30 0.70 10.52
CA PRO A 136 -2.59 1.91 10.90
C PRO A 136 -3.45 2.86 11.71
N ARG A 137 -2.80 3.67 12.54
CA ARG A 137 -3.39 4.81 13.23
C ARG A 137 -2.72 6.09 12.76
N GLY A 138 -3.48 7.00 12.17
CA GLY A 138 -3.03 8.32 11.76
C GLY A 138 -3.07 9.34 12.89
N ILE A 139 -2.18 10.31 12.87
CA ILE A 139 -2.07 11.42 13.82
C ILE A 139 -1.82 12.72 13.07
N ASP A 140 -2.55 13.74 13.46
CA ASP A 140 -2.33 15.16 13.18
C ASP A 140 -1.72 15.78 14.45
N VAL A 141 -0.42 16.12 14.41
CA VAL A 141 0.33 16.57 15.60
C VAL A 141 0.19 18.07 15.82
N ASP A 142 0.11 18.84 14.74
CA ASP A 142 0.03 20.31 14.79
C ASP A 142 -1.41 20.85 14.71
N HIS A 143 -2.39 19.94 14.61
CA HIS A 143 -3.83 20.24 14.55
C HIS A 143 -4.24 21.11 13.36
N ASN A 144 -3.54 20.95 12.23
CA ASN A 144 -3.87 21.65 10.99
C ASN A 144 -4.92 20.91 10.13
N GLY A 145 -5.35 19.72 10.56
CA GLY A 145 -6.35 18.89 9.89
C GLY A 145 -5.75 17.88 8.90
N THR A 146 -4.43 17.90 8.71
CA THR A 146 -3.75 16.95 7.81
C THR A 146 -2.99 15.87 8.58
N LEU A 147 -2.74 14.76 7.91
CA LEU A 147 -2.08 13.58 8.47
C LEU A 147 -0.56 13.77 8.52
N ASP A 148 0.02 13.91 9.71
CA ASP A 148 1.47 14.06 9.88
C ASP A 148 2.19 12.73 9.96
N TYR A 149 1.66 11.81 10.78
CA TYR A 149 2.25 10.49 10.98
C TYR A 149 1.18 9.41 10.96
N ALA A 150 1.62 8.20 10.64
CA ALA A 150 0.85 6.99 10.92
C ALA A 150 1.71 5.99 11.69
N TYR A 151 1.07 5.17 12.52
CA TYR A 151 1.71 4.10 13.28
C TYR A 151 1.01 2.79 12.97
N ALA A 152 1.77 1.72 12.77
CA ALA A 152 1.23 0.38 12.59
C ALA A 152 2.22 -0.69 13.05
N GLY A 153 1.69 -1.82 13.49
CA GLY A 153 2.46 -3.02 13.78
C GLY A 153 2.44 -4.01 12.62
N ASP A 154 3.37 -4.96 12.64
CA ASP A 154 3.44 -6.04 11.67
C ASP A 154 3.37 -7.43 12.32
N THR A 155 3.29 -8.47 11.48
CA THR A 155 3.23 -9.87 11.93
C THR A 155 4.56 -10.38 12.48
N PHE A 156 5.64 -9.61 12.36
CA PHE A 156 6.96 -9.94 12.94
C PHE A 156 7.22 -9.23 14.27
N GLY A 157 6.24 -8.45 14.76
CA GLY A 157 6.36 -7.75 16.03
C GLY A 157 7.04 -6.39 15.94
N ASN A 158 7.28 -5.88 14.75
CA ASN A 158 7.80 -4.55 14.61
C ASN A 158 6.66 -3.52 14.67
N VAL A 159 6.97 -2.33 15.19
CA VAL A 159 6.10 -1.15 15.11
C VAL A 159 6.82 -0.08 14.32
N TYR A 160 6.10 0.52 13.38
CA TYR A 160 6.62 1.55 12.49
C TYR A 160 5.92 2.86 12.71
N ARG A 161 6.69 3.94 12.55
CA ARG A 161 6.20 5.29 12.30
C ARG A 161 6.39 5.60 10.82
N PHE A 162 5.33 6.02 10.17
CA PHE A 162 5.35 6.55 8.81
C PHE A 162 5.32 8.07 8.88
N ASP A 163 6.30 8.75 8.28
CA ASP A 163 6.35 10.22 8.18
C ASP A 163 5.65 10.64 6.89
N LEU A 164 4.54 11.37 7.03
CA LEU A 164 3.64 11.74 5.95
C LEU A 164 3.49 13.28 5.82
N ARG A 165 4.37 14.03 6.49
CA ARG A 165 4.30 15.50 6.57
C ARG A 165 4.64 16.22 5.28
N SER A 166 5.42 15.59 4.40
CA SER A 166 5.79 16.23 3.13
C SER A 166 4.58 16.33 2.19
N SER A 167 4.45 17.48 1.52
CA SER A 167 3.52 17.63 0.41
C SER A 167 3.92 16.82 -0.83
N ASN A 168 5.17 16.36 -0.88
CA ASN A 168 5.65 15.43 -1.89
C ASN A 168 5.63 14.01 -1.31
N PHE A 169 4.70 13.17 -1.75
CA PHE A 169 4.57 11.81 -1.26
C PHE A 169 5.79 10.92 -1.56
N SER A 170 6.70 11.33 -2.45
CA SER A 170 7.97 10.61 -2.69
C SER A 170 8.93 10.69 -1.49
N ASP A 171 8.72 11.64 -0.58
CA ASP A 171 9.50 11.80 0.64
C ASP A 171 8.94 10.97 1.81
N TRP A 172 7.75 10.41 1.65
CA TRP A 172 7.12 9.60 2.69
C TRP A 172 7.88 8.30 2.93
N ARG A 173 8.12 7.97 4.20
CA ARG A 173 8.95 6.83 4.58
C ARG A 173 8.52 6.19 5.88
N ALA A 174 8.85 4.92 6.03
CA ALA A 174 8.72 4.17 7.26
C ALA A 174 10.01 4.23 8.09
N THR A 175 9.84 4.23 9.41
CA THR A 175 10.93 4.05 10.38
C THR A 175 10.48 3.04 11.41
N LYS A 176 11.24 1.96 11.60
CA LYS A 176 10.99 1.02 12.71
C LYS A 176 11.34 1.69 14.03
N ILE A 177 10.39 1.74 14.96
CA ILE A 177 10.54 2.40 16.26
C ILE A 177 10.53 1.43 17.45
N PHE A 178 10.01 0.21 17.24
CA PHE A 178 9.93 -0.80 18.30
C PHE A 178 9.93 -2.22 17.70
N GLU A 179 10.34 -3.19 18.50
CA GLU A 179 10.30 -4.61 18.17
C GLU A 179 9.84 -5.40 19.40
N ALA A 180 8.70 -6.10 19.28
CA ALA A 180 8.12 -6.92 20.32
C ALA A 180 8.80 -8.30 20.32
N VAL A 181 9.74 -8.49 21.24
CA VAL A 181 10.43 -9.76 21.43
C VAL A 181 10.28 -10.24 22.87
N HIS A 182 10.14 -11.55 23.03
CA HIS A 182 10.24 -12.21 24.31
C HIS A 182 11.49 -13.10 24.33
N VAL A 183 12.27 -13.01 25.39
CA VAL A 183 13.43 -13.87 25.62
C VAL A 183 13.11 -14.77 26.81
N ASP A 184 13.07 -16.08 26.57
CA ASP A 184 12.80 -17.05 27.65
C ASP A 184 14.04 -17.31 28.53
N ALA A 185 13.86 -18.13 29.56
CA ALA A 185 14.95 -18.50 30.49
C ALA A 185 16.13 -19.24 29.82
N ASN A 186 15.94 -19.78 28.62
CA ASN A 186 16.96 -20.46 27.82
C ASN A 186 17.60 -19.55 26.78
N SER A 187 17.33 -18.23 26.83
CA SER A 187 17.76 -17.24 25.83
C SER A 187 17.18 -17.44 24.43
N ILE A 188 16.05 -18.15 24.30
CA ILE A 188 15.34 -18.28 23.05
C ILE A 188 14.52 -17.01 22.81
N VAL A 189 14.78 -16.35 21.68
CA VAL A 189 14.08 -15.12 21.26
C VAL A 189 12.83 -15.50 20.46
N THR A 190 11.67 -15.11 20.97
CA THR A 190 10.37 -15.27 20.28
C THR A 190 9.82 -13.91 19.94
N ARG A 191 9.43 -13.71 18.66
CA ARG A 191 8.78 -12.48 18.20
C ARG A 191 7.29 -12.54 18.47
N GLN A 192 6.74 -11.42 18.92
CA GLN A 192 5.32 -11.29 19.23
C GLN A 192 4.66 -10.40 18.18
N GLN A 193 3.68 -10.96 17.47
CA GLN A 193 2.95 -10.22 16.44
C GLN A 193 2.22 -9.00 17.04
N VAL A 194 2.29 -7.86 16.36
CA VAL A 194 1.52 -6.66 16.70
C VAL A 194 0.38 -6.54 15.68
N THR A 195 -0.77 -7.08 16.02
CA THR A 195 -1.92 -7.20 15.12
C THR A 195 -3.02 -6.17 15.38
N THR A 196 -2.98 -5.50 16.52
CA THR A 196 -3.98 -4.48 16.88
C THR A 196 -3.54 -3.09 16.39
N GLN A 197 -4.54 -2.23 16.17
CA GLN A 197 -4.29 -0.82 15.88
C GLN A 197 -3.66 -0.15 17.12
N PRO A 198 -2.56 0.61 16.96
CA PRO A 198 -2.00 1.39 18.04
C PRO A 198 -2.99 2.42 18.59
N LEU A 199 -3.02 2.61 19.91
CA LEU A 199 -3.69 3.73 20.55
C LEU A 199 -2.68 4.87 20.71
N VAL A 200 -3.02 6.04 20.23
CA VAL A 200 -2.22 7.28 20.29
C VAL A 200 -3.12 8.45 20.58
#